data_762c619224e1f3aa410a36900baea971
#
_entry.id   762c619224e1f3aa410a36900baea971
#
_cell.length_a   1.000
_cell.length_b   1.000
_cell.length_c   1.000
_cell.angle_alpha   90.00
_cell.angle_beta   90.00
_cell.angle_gamma   90.00
#
_symmetry.space_group_name_H-M   'P 1'
#
loop_
_entity.id
_entity.type
_entity.pdbx_description
1 polymer ?
#
loop_
_entity_poly.entity_id
_entity_poly.type
_entity_poly.pdbx_seq_one_letter_code
_entity_poly.pdbx_strand_id
1 'polypeptide(L)'
;MTRGAEYGNSRILMGAHYAMDVIGGRTLALYDMAHLLANDPTYVDQSLKGAPAIKDFRAAVKKARADMTSVLTAACGKTIKACADEDIGRLSNPAADEAFYTVTQTYNLPVVHPKNVGVLEDVGKLAPEAGYLLTVAFPSLTLDQANKILTETEGPGGGFLDDGSSFGVYSRLNLYAAARHAAQVAAGK
;
A
#
# COMPACT_ATOMS: atom_id res chain seq x y z
N MET A 1 -3.19 4.19 -5.55
CA MET A 1 -3.80 3.99 -4.21
C MET A 1 -5.24 4.47 -4.18
N THR A 2 -5.53 5.74 -4.47
CA THR A 2 -6.90 6.30 -4.46
C THR A 2 -7.88 5.53 -5.34
N ARG A 3 -7.49 5.11 -6.55
CA ARG A 3 -8.31 4.24 -7.42
C ARG A 3 -8.71 2.92 -6.76
N GLY A 4 -7.78 2.28 -6.03
CA GLY A 4 -8.09 1.05 -5.28
C GLY A 4 -9.09 1.30 -4.16
N ALA A 5 -8.92 2.42 -3.43
CA ALA A 5 -9.86 2.82 -2.38
C ALA A 5 -11.25 3.16 -2.97
N GLU A 6 -11.32 3.85 -4.12
CA GLU A 6 -12.57 4.12 -4.83
C GLU A 6 -13.27 2.84 -5.27
N TYR A 7 -12.51 1.88 -5.80
CA TYR A 7 -13.09 0.59 -6.20
C TYR A 7 -13.72 -0.12 -5.00
N GLY A 8 -13.00 -0.23 -3.87
CA GLY A 8 -13.55 -0.80 -2.64
C GLY A 8 -14.80 -0.05 -2.17
N ASN A 9 -14.75 1.29 -2.14
CA ASN A 9 -15.89 2.11 -1.74
C ASN A 9 -17.10 1.94 -2.67
N SER A 10 -16.89 1.80 -3.98
CA SER A 10 -17.97 1.56 -4.94
C SER A 10 -18.73 0.26 -4.66
N ARG A 11 -18.04 -0.76 -4.14
CA ARG A 11 -18.66 -2.06 -3.79
C ARG A 11 -19.63 -1.92 -2.62
N ILE A 12 -19.30 -1.03 -1.66
CA ILE A 12 -20.19 -0.70 -0.54
C ILE A 12 -21.41 0.06 -1.05
N LEU A 13 -21.19 1.08 -1.89
CA LEU A 13 -22.29 1.90 -2.45
C LEU A 13 -23.26 1.07 -3.28
N MET A 14 -22.79 0.04 -3.97
CA MET A 14 -23.63 -0.88 -4.74
C MET A 14 -24.30 -1.98 -3.87
N GLY A 15 -24.05 -1.99 -2.56
CA GLY A 15 -24.59 -3.01 -1.66
C GLY A 15 -23.99 -4.40 -1.83
N ALA A 16 -22.84 -4.52 -2.53
CA ALA A 16 -22.19 -5.82 -2.78
C ALA A 16 -21.28 -6.27 -1.64
N HIS A 17 -20.76 -5.32 -0.84
CA HIS A 17 -19.86 -5.57 0.28
C HIS A 17 -20.12 -4.64 1.45
N TYR A 18 -19.74 -5.07 2.64
CA TYR A 18 -19.68 -4.24 3.84
C TYR A 18 -18.33 -3.54 3.95
N ALA A 19 -18.26 -2.48 4.76
CA ALA A 19 -17.00 -1.77 5.03
C ALA A 19 -15.92 -2.70 5.60
N MET A 20 -16.30 -3.65 6.45
CA MET A 20 -15.39 -4.64 7.04
C MET A 20 -14.75 -5.54 5.98
N ASP A 21 -15.48 -5.95 4.95
CA ASP A 21 -14.96 -6.76 3.85
C ASP A 21 -13.89 -6.00 3.08
N VAL A 22 -14.14 -4.71 2.82
CA VAL A 22 -13.20 -3.84 2.08
C VAL A 22 -11.93 -3.59 2.88
N ILE A 23 -12.06 -3.33 4.18
CA ILE A 23 -10.89 -3.16 5.08
C ILE A 23 -10.12 -4.48 5.18
N GLY A 24 -10.81 -5.60 5.42
CA GLY A 24 -10.19 -6.93 5.50
C GLY A 24 -9.47 -7.31 4.22
N GLY A 25 -10.10 -7.10 3.07
CA GLY A 25 -9.50 -7.35 1.77
C GLY A 25 -8.25 -6.49 1.50
N ARG A 26 -8.28 -5.22 1.91
CA ARG A 26 -7.10 -4.33 1.83
C ARG A 26 -5.97 -4.83 2.73
N THR A 27 -6.26 -5.14 3.98
CA THR A 27 -5.29 -5.63 4.96
C THR A 27 -4.62 -6.91 4.44
N LEU A 28 -5.41 -7.89 3.99
CA LEU A 28 -4.89 -9.14 3.43
C LEU A 28 -4.04 -8.89 2.18
N ALA A 29 -4.48 -8.02 1.26
CA ALA A 29 -3.72 -7.71 0.05
C ALA A 29 -2.37 -7.05 0.36
N LEU A 30 -2.30 -6.18 1.37
CA LEU A 30 -1.04 -5.55 1.80
C LEU A 30 -0.12 -6.58 2.45
N TYR A 31 -0.65 -7.43 3.29
CA TYR A 31 0.07 -8.54 3.94
C TYR A 31 0.67 -9.48 2.89
N ASP A 32 -0.15 -10.04 2.00
CA ASP A 32 0.30 -10.95 0.95
C ASP A 32 1.35 -10.29 0.03
N MET A 33 1.12 -9.03 -0.36
CA MET A 33 2.06 -8.30 -1.21
C MET A 33 3.40 -8.07 -0.52
N ALA A 34 3.42 -7.74 0.78
CA ALA A 34 4.64 -7.55 1.54
C ALA A 34 5.47 -8.84 1.59
N HIS A 35 4.83 -9.99 1.87
CA HIS A 35 5.49 -11.30 1.88
C HIS A 35 6.00 -11.72 0.49
N LEU A 36 5.21 -11.49 -0.56
CA LEU A 36 5.66 -11.71 -1.94
C LEU A 36 6.89 -10.85 -2.27
N LEU A 37 6.86 -9.56 -1.92
CA LEU A 37 7.99 -8.65 -2.13
C LEU A 37 9.20 -8.96 -1.24
N ALA A 38 9.00 -9.56 -0.08
CA ALA A 38 10.07 -10.09 0.75
C ALA A 38 10.73 -11.33 0.15
N ASN A 39 10.15 -11.92 -0.88
CA ASN A 39 10.50 -13.25 -1.40
C ASN A 39 10.36 -14.34 -0.32
N ASP A 40 9.33 -14.23 0.52
CA ASP A 40 9.04 -15.21 1.55
C ASP A 40 8.83 -16.59 0.90
N PRO A 41 9.58 -17.64 1.33
CA PRO A 41 9.50 -18.97 0.71
C PRO A 41 8.12 -19.61 0.76
N THR A 42 7.26 -19.17 1.66
CA THR A 42 5.87 -19.65 1.75
C THR A 42 4.95 -19.01 0.72
N TYR A 43 5.37 -17.90 0.11
CA TYR A 43 4.61 -17.13 -0.89
C TYR A 43 5.18 -17.25 -2.31
N VAL A 44 6.51 -17.32 -2.44
CA VAL A 44 7.18 -17.50 -3.74
C VAL A 44 7.51 -18.96 -3.98
N ASP A 45 7.95 -19.28 -5.20
CA ASP A 45 8.29 -20.66 -5.64
C ASP A 45 7.10 -21.64 -5.57
N GLN A 46 5.87 -21.13 -5.46
CA GLN A 46 4.66 -21.94 -5.55
C GLN A 46 4.30 -22.09 -7.03
N SER A 47 4.42 -23.32 -7.55
CA SER A 47 4.01 -23.60 -8.92
C SER A 47 2.50 -23.73 -9.01
N LEU A 48 1.87 -22.87 -9.79
CA LEU A 48 0.51 -23.10 -10.25
C LEU A 48 0.54 -24.10 -11.41
N LYS A 49 -0.46 -24.96 -11.49
CA LYS A 49 -0.58 -25.98 -12.55
C LYS A 49 -0.42 -25.35 -13.93
N GLY A 50 0.67 -25.68 -14.62
CA GLY A 50 0.97 -25.18 -15.98
C GLY A 50 1.70 -23.85 -16.07
N ALA A 51 2.07 -23.21 -14.95
CA ALA A 51 2.87 -22.01 -14.94
C ALA A 51 4.20 -22.22 -14.18
N PRO A 52 5.32 -21.65 -14.65
CA PRO A 52 6.57 -21.71 -13.89
C PRO A 52 6.46 -20.90 -12.59
N ALA A 53 7.07 -21.40 -11.53
CA ALA A 53 7.13 -20.70 -10.26
C ALA A 53 7.97 -19.42 -10.37
N ILE A 54 7.50 -18.33 -9.74
CA ILE A 54 8.26 -17.10 -9.57
C ILE A 54 9.11 -17.24 -8.31
N LYS A 55 10.43 -17.30 -8.47
CA LYS A 55 11.37 -17.47 -7.35
C LYS A 55 11.81 -16.14 -6.75
N ASP A 56 11.84 -15.09 -7.56
CA ASP A 56 12.18 -13.73 -7.14
C ASP A 56 11.08 -12.76 -7.63
N PHE A 57 10.12 -12.52 -6.75
CA PHE A 57 8.97 -11.67 -7.05
C PHE A 57 9.39 -10.20 -7.21
N ARG A 58 10.36 -9.72 -6.41
CA ARG A 58 10.86 -8.34 -6.55
C ARG A 58 11.53 -8.11 -7.90
N ALA A 59 12.34 -9.06 -8.37
CA ALA A 59 12.94 -8.97 -9.70
C ALA A 59 11.87 -8.97 -10.80
N ALA A 60 10.83 -9.80 -10.68
CA ALA A 60 9.71 -9.84 -11.60
C ALA A 60 8.96 -8.48 -11.63
N VAL A 61 8.67 -7.90 -10.47
CA VAL A 61 8.02 -6.58 -10.35
C VAL A 61 8.91 -5.47 -10.95
N LYS A 62 10.22 -5.50 -10.68
CA LYS A 62 11.19 -4.55 -11.26
C LYS A 62 11.18 -4.61 -12.79
N LYS A 63 11.18 -5.82 -13.34
CA LYS A 63 11.11 -6.03 -14.80
C LYS A 63 9.78 -5.51 -15.36
N ALA A 64 8.65 -5.90 -14.77
CA ALA A 64 7.32 -5.45 -15.20
C ALA A 64 7.19 -3.93 -15.16
N ARG A 65 7.77 -3.28 -14.13
CA ARG A 65 7.82 -1.81 -14.06
C ARG A 65 8.61 -1.20 -15.20
N ALA A 66 9.77 -1.77 -15.56
CA ALA A 66 10.58 -1.28 -16.68
C ALA A 66 9.84 -1.43 -18.02
N ASP A 67 9.22 -2.58 -18.25
CA ASP A 67 8.43 -2.86 -19.44
C ASP A 67 7.24 -1.88 -19.54
N MET A 68 6.49 -1.69 -18.46
CA MET A 68 5.37 -0.75 -18.40
C MET A 68 5.81 0.70 -18.63
N THR A 69 6.94 1.11 -18.02
CA THR A 69 7.53 2.45 -18.22
C THR A 69 7.82 2.69 -19.69
N SER A 70 8.41 1.70 -20.38
CA SER A 70 8.71 1.79 -21.81
C SER A 70 7.44 1.99 -22.65
N VAL A 71 6.42 1.16 -22.41
CA VAL A 71 5.14 1.21 -23.14
C VAL A 71 4.42 2.54 -22.90
N LEU A 72 4.34 2.98 -21.64
CA LEU A 72 3.67 4.24 -21.29
C LEU A 72 4.41 5.46 -21.84
N THR A 73 5.75 5.47 -21.82
CA THR A 73 6.55 6.55 -22.41
C THR A 73 6.33 6.64 -23.91
N ALA A 74 6.30 5.49 -24.60
CA ALA A 74 6.02 5.45 -26.05
C ALA A 74 4.61 5.94 -26.37
N ALA A 75 3.61 5.51 -25.61
CA ALA A 75 2.21 5.94 -25.79
C ALA A 75 2.01 7.44 -25.50
N CYS A 76 2.72 7.96 -24.51
CA CYS A 76 2.65 9.37 -24.09
C CYS A 76 3.41 10.30 -25.08
N GLY A 77 4.45 9.81 -25.74
CA GLY A 77 5.35 10.61 -26.58
C GLY A 77 6.30 11.55 -25.81
N LYS A 78 6.29 11.48 -24.48
CA LYS A 78 7.13 12.25 -23.54
C LYS A 78 7.33 11.46 -22.25
N THR A 79 7.97 12.03 -21.23
CA THR A 79 8.15 11.34 -19.95
C THR A 79 6.80 11.08 -19.28
N ILE A 80 6.68 9.95 -18.56
CA ILE A 80 5.45 9.61 -17.82
C ILE A 80 5.10 10.73 -16.82
N LYS A 81 6.13 11.33 -16.16
CA LYS A 81 5.92 12.46 -15.26
C LYS A 81 5.26 13.63 -15.98
N ALA A 82 5.76 14.01 -17.15
CA ALA A 82 5.17 15.13 -17.91
C ALA A 82 3.72 14.84 -18.33
N CYS A 83 3.40 13.58 -18.68
CA CYS A 83 2.02 13.18 -18.95
C CYS A 83 1.14 13.28 -17.69
N ALA A 84 1.66 12.81 -16.55
CA ALA A 84 0.91 12.84 -15.29
C ALA A 84 0.67 14.27 -14.79
N ASP A 85 1.64 15.16 -14.97
CA ASP A 85 1.52 16.58 -14.59
C ASP A 85 0.45 17.33 -15.43
N GLU A 86 0.13 16.84 -16.63
CA GLU A 86 -0.92 17.38 -17.49
C GLU A 86 -2.30 16.74 -17.25
N ASP A 87 -2.36 15.66 -16.48
CA ASP A 87 -3.63 15.02 -16.13
C ASP A 87 -4.39 15.88 -15.12
N ILE A 88 -5.44 16.55 -15.60
CA ILE A 88 -6.38 17.35 -14.81
C ILE A 88 -7.61 16.56 -14.37
N GLY A 89 -7.52 15.23 -14.41
CA GLY A 89 -8.61 14.34 -13.98
C GLY A 89 -8.97 14.50 -12.51
N ARG A 90 -10.02 13.81 -12.08
CA ARG A 90 -10.56 13.91 -10.71
C ARG A 90 -9.60 13.50 -9.59
N LEU A 91 -8.49 12.83 -9.91
CA LEU A 91 -7.42 12.46 -8.98
C LEU A 91 -6.26 13.47 -8.97
N SER A 92 -6.48 14.68 -9.49
CA SER A 92 -5.46 15.72 -9.55
C SER A 92 -5.34 16.58 -8.27
N ASN A 93 -6.22 16.35 -7.28
CA ASN A 93 -6.18 17.05 -5.99
C ASN A 93 -5.62 16.13 -4.88
N PRO A 94 -4.32 16.23 -4.55
CA PRO A 94 -3.70 15.34 -3.56
C PRO A 94 -4.31 15.43 -2.15
N ALA A 95 -4.81 16.59 -1.75
CA ALA A 95 -5.42 16.76 -0.43
C ALA A 95 -6.79 16.05 -0.34
N ALA A 96 -7.60 16.16 -1.40
CA ALA A 96 -8.87 15.44 -1.47
C ALA A 96 -8.66 13.92 -1.54
N ASP A 97 -7.67 13.47 -2.29
CA ASP A 97 -7.30 12.06 -2.41
C ASP A 97 -6.83 11.48 -1.09
N GLU A 98 -6.00 12.23 -0.34
CA GLU A 98 -5.53 11.82 0.98
C GLU A 98 -6.67 11.73 1.98
N ALA A 99 -7.55 12.73 2.02
CA ALA A 99 -8.72 12.73 2.89
C ALA A 99 -9.64 11.54 2.59
N PHE A 100 -9.92 11.29 1.32
CA PHE A 100 -10.72 10.14 0.89
C PHE A 100 -10.05 8.81 1.28
N TYR A 101 -8.76 8.64 0.99
CA TYR A 101 -8.02 7.43 1.35
C TYR A 101 -8.07 7.18 2.85
N THR A 102 -7.85 8.21 3.65
CA THR A 102 -7.87 8.13 5.13
C THR A 102 -9.24 7.71 5.66
N VAL A 103 -10.33 8.30 5.15
CA VAL A 103 -11.69 7.90 5.56
C VAL A 103 -11.96 6.42 5.24
N THR A 104 -11.48 5.91 4.10
CA THR A 104 -11.68 4.51 3.71
C THR A 104 -10.83 3.51 4.51
N GLN A 105 -9.92 3.97 5.37
CA GLN A 105 -9.18 3.06 6.26
C GLN A 105 -10.06 2.50 7.36
N THR A 106 -11.01 3.26 7.85
CA THR A 106 -11.89 2.85 8.95
C THR A 106 -13.37 2.88 8.60
N TYR A 107 -13.78 3.65 7.58
CA TYR A 107 -15.19 3.95 7.28
C TYR A 107 -15.99 4.41 8.52
N ASN A 108 -15.31 5.00 9.50
CA ASN A 108 -15.88 5.40 10.79
C ASN A 108 -16.54 4.24 11.55
N LEU A 109 -16.09 3.01 11.34
CA LEU A 109 -16.52 1.87 12.15
C LEU A 109 -16.14 2.06 13.61
N PRO A 110 -16.89 1.46 14.54
CA PRO A 110 -16.62 1.56 15.97
C PRO A 110 -15.22 1.10 16.34
N VAL A 111 -14.63 1.74 17.34
CA VAL A 111 -13.39 1.31 17.98
C VAL A 111 -13.63 0.00 18.73
N VAL A 112 -12.85 -1.03 18.45
CA VAL A 112 -12.91 -2.37 19.06
C VAL A 112 -11.74 -2.59 20.01
N HIS A 113 -10.57 -2.02 19.69
CA HIS A 113 -9.35 -2.12 20.49
C HIS A 113 -8.95 -0.75 21.06
N PRO A 114 -9.63 -0.23 22.10
CA PRO A 114 -9.44 1.14 22.58
C PRO A 114 -8.03 1.42 23.13
N LYS A 115 -7.27 0.39 23.49
CA LYS A 115 -5.88 0.53 23.96
C LYS A 115 -4.91 0.96 22.86
N ASN A 116 -5.27 0.72 21.60
CA ASN A 116 -4.43 1.03 20.44
C ASN A 116 -4.73 2.43 19.88
N VAL A 117 -5.75 3.11 20.38
CA VAL A 117 -6.10 4.47 19.95
C VAL A 117 -5.00 5.45 20.36
N GLY A 118 -4.44 6.17 19.38
CA GLY A 118 -3.38 7.15 19.62
C GLY A 118 -2.00 6.56 19.91
N VAL A 119 -1.84 5.24 19.79
CA VAL A 119 -0.56 4.54 19.91
C VAL A 119 -0.04 4.23 18.52
N LEU A 120 1.21 4.55 18.24
CA LEU A 120 1.90 4.10 17.04
C LEU A 120 2.46 2.69 17.28
N GLU A 121 2.27 1.81 16.30
CA GLU A 121 2.84 0.46 16.31
C GLU A 121 4.16 0.45 15.54
N ASP A 122 5.18 -0.14 16.12
CA ASP A 122 6.49 -0.27 15.45
C ASP A 122 6.38 -1.30 14.30
N VAL A 123 6.13 -0.80 13.09
CA VAL A 123 6.01 -1.65 11.89
C VAL A 123 7.27 -2.46 11.65
N GLY A 124 8.45 -1.88 11.87
CA GLY A 124 9.72 -2.58 11.68
C GLY A 124 9.90 -3.76 12.62
N LYS A 125 9.26 -3.72 13.79
CA LYS A 125 9.27 -4.82 14.77
C LYS A 125 8.18 -5.85 14.51
N LEU A 126 6.95 -5.41 14.18
CA LEU A 126 5.79 -6.29 14.03
C LEU A 126 5.72 -6.96 12.67
N ALA A 127 6.09 -6.24 11.61
CA ALA A 127 6.00 -6.66 10.21
C ALA A 127 7.18 -6.07 9.40
N PRO A 128 8.43 -6.51 9.64
CA PRO A 128 9.62 -5.93 9.02
C PRO A 128 9.59 -5.99 7.49
N GLU A 129 8.89 -6.94 6.90
CA GLU A 129 8.69 -7.09 5.46
C GLU A 129 7.78 -6.01 4.85
N ALA A 130 6.96 -5.33 5.66
CA ALA A 130 6.01 -4.31 5.16
C ALA A 130 6.72 -3.15 4.45
N GLY A 131 7.95 -2.81 4.84
CA GLY A 131 8.75 -1.77 4.19
C GLY A 131 8.99 -2.03 2.70
N TYR A 132 8.93 -3.27 2.24
CA TYR A 132 9.04 -3.58 0.81
C TYR A 132 7.90 -2.96 -0.02
N LEU A 133 6.73 -2.69 0.56
CA LEU A 133 5.64 -1.98 -0.09
C LEU A 133 6.05 -0.58 -0.55
N LEU A 134 6.98 0.08 0.16
CA LEU A 134 7.52 1.39 -0.22
C LEU A 134 8.80 1.29 -1.06
N THR A 135 9.74 0.39 -0.74
CA THR A 135 11.03 0.32 -1.43
C THR A 135 10.90 -0.04 -2.91
N VAL A 136 9.83 -0.72 -3.32
CA VAL A 136 9.52 -0.97 -4.74
C VAL A 136 9.26 0.32 -5.51
N ALA A 137 8.60 1.29 -4.90
CA ALA A 137 8.33 2.59 -5.50
C ALA A 137 9.48 3.59 -5.28
N PHE A 138 10.16 3.48 -4.15
CA PHE A 138 11.25 4.37 -3.70
C PHE A 138 12.52 3.56 -3.41
N PRO A 139 13.25 3.11 -4.44
CA PRO A 139 14.39 2.18 -4.28
C PRO A 139 15.61 2.81 -3.60
N SER A 140 15.63 4.11 -3.38
CA SER A 140 16.65 4.81 -2.59
C SER A 140 16.48 4.66 -1.08
N LEU A 141 15.30 4.22 -0.61
CA LEU A 141 15.05 3.98 0.80
C LEU A 141 15.63 2.63 1.22
N THR A 142 16.24 2.60 2.41
CA THR A 142 16.50 1.33 3.09
C THR A 142 15.20 0.73 3.63
N LEU A 143 15.21 -0.56 3.95
CA LEU A 143 14.04 -1.21 4.55
C LEU A 143 13.65 -0.57 5.89
N ASP A 144 14.66 -0.23 6.72
CA ASP A 144 14.43 0.41 8.01
C ASP A 144 13.82 1.81 7.85
N GLN A 145 14.29 2.60 6.86
CA GLN A 145 13.68 3.89 6.55
C GLN A 145 12.23 3.74 6.09
N ALA A 146 11.95 2.75 5.25
CA ALA A 146 10.61 2.46 4.79
C ALA A 146 9.67 2.05 5.94
N ASN A 147 10.12 1.15 6.83
CA ASN A 147 9.37 0.74 8.01
C ASN A 147 9.11 1.91 8.98
N LYS A 148 10.12 2.76 9.18
CA LYS A 148 9.96 3.96 9.99
C LYS A 148 8.90 4.90 9.42
N ILE A 149 8.92 5.13 8.10
CA ILE A 149 7.90 5.94 7.42
C ILE A 149 6.51 5.33 7.59
N LEU A 150 6.37 3.99 7.45
CA LEU A 150 5.09 3.31 7.66
C LEU A 150 4.58 3.50 9.08
N THR A 151 5.45 3.39 10.10
CA THR A 151 5.11 3.66 11.51
C THR A 151 4.64 5.11 11.71
N GLU A 152 5.39 6.09 11.19
CA GLU A 152 5.10 7.52 11.38
C GLU A 152 3.84 8.00 10.65
N THR A 153 3.38 7.24 9.66
CA THR A 153 2.23 7.59 8.81
C THR A 153 1.04 6.67 8.97
N GLU A 154 0.99 5.88 10.04
CA GLU A 154 -0.14 5.01 10.31
C GLU A 154 -1.48 5.74 10.34
N GLY A 155 -2.51 5.03 9.93
CA GLY A 155 -3.88 5.44 10.09
C GLY A 155 -4.39 5.29 11.53
N PRO A 156 -5.67 5.63 11.78
CA PRO A 156 -6.27 5.54 13.10
C PRO A 156 -6.19 4.13 13.69
N GLY A 157 -5.76 4.03 14.96
CA GLY A 157 -5.72 2.79 15.71
C GLY A 157 -7.08 2.40 16.32
N GLY A 158 -7.16 1.16 16.78
CA GLY A 158 -8.30 0.63 17.51
C GLY A 158 -9.39 -0.01 16.65
N GLY A 159 -9.18 -0.15 15.34
CA GLY A 159 -10.10 -0.84 14.43
C GLY A 159 -10.20 -2.35 14.71
N PHE A 160 -11.18 -3.02 14.12
CA PHE A 160 -11.49 -4.43 14.42
C PHE A 160 -10.37 -5.44 14.04
N LEU A 161 -9.45 -5.06 13.16
CA LEU A 161 -8.27 -5.87 12.81
C LEU A 161 -7.00 -5.43 13.56
N ASP A 162 -7.05 -4.30 14.28
CA ASP A 162 -5.92 -3.71 14.98
C ASP A 162 -5.79 -4.34 16.38
N ASP A 163 -5.40 -5.60 16.43
CA ASP A 163 -5.26 -6.39 17.66
C ASP A 163 -3.83 -6.40 18.23
N GLY A 164 -2.91 -5.62 17.62
CA GLY A 164 -1.49 -5.57 18.03
C GLY A 164 -0.66 -6.72 17.51
N SER A 165 -1.20 -7.55 16.61
CA SER A 165 -0.46 -8.64 15.97
C SER A 165 0.32 -8.17 14.74
N SER A 166 1.23 -9.04 14.26
CA SER A 166 1.96 -8.83 13.00
C SER A 166 1.05 -8.75 11.77
N PHE A 167 -0.13 -9.35 11.82
CA PHE A 167 -1.14 -9.17 10.78
C PHE A 167 -1.95 -7.89 11.00
N GLY A 168 -2.32 -7.61 12.25
CA GLY A 168 -3.16 -6.47 12.62
C GLY A 168 -2.56 -5.12 12.20
N VAL A 169 -1.24 -4.96 12.31
CA VAL A 169 -0.54 -3.72 11.94
C VAL A 169 -0.77 -3.33 10.47
N TYR A 170 -1.01 -4.28 9.57
CA TYR A 170 -1.31 -3.98 8.16
C TYR A 170 -2.64 -3.22 7.99
N SER A 171 -3.59 -3.37 8.91
CA SER A 171 -4.85 -2.63 8.88
C SER A 171 -4.66 -1.13 9.05
N ARG A 172 -3.53 -0.74 9.65
CA ARG A 172 -3.17 0.65 9.96
C ARG A 172 -2.31 1.32 8.89
N LEU A 173 -1.75 0.56 7.93
CA LEU A 173 -0.84 1.12 6.95
C LEU A 173 -1.56 2.13 6.03
N ASN A 174 -1.21 3.41 6.17
CA ASN A 174 -1.67 4.46 5.27
C ASN A 174 -0.66 4.66 4.13
N LEU A 175 -0.77 3.82 3.10
CA LEU A 175 0.17 3.88 1.98
C LEU A 175 0.12 5.21 1.21
N TYR A 176 -0.97 5.97 1.27
CA TYR A 176 -1.03 7.27 0.63
C TYR A 176 -0.13 8.29 1.35
N ALA A 177 -0.29 8.43 2.66
CA ALA A 177 0.55 9.28 3.49
C ALA A 177 2.01 8.81 3.45
N ALA A 178 2.24 7.50 3.57
CA ALA A 178 3.57 6.91 3.52
C ALA A 178 4.30 7.20 2.19
N ALA A 179 3.62 7.08 1.04
CA ALA A 179 4.22 7.38 -0.26
C ALA A 179 4.55 8.87 -0.41
N ARG A 180 3.71 9.77 0.13
CA ARG A 180 4.02 11.21 0.14
C ARG A 180 5.25 11.51 0.99
N HIS A 181 5.34 10.95 2.19
CA HIS A 181 6.50 11.12 3.06
C HIS A 181 7.76 10.50 2.41
N ALA A 182 7.66 9.30 1.87
CA ALA A 182 8.76 8.64 1.16
C ALA A 182 9.30 9.48 -0.01
N ALA A 183 8.42 10.13 -0.77
CA ALA A 183 8.83 11.02 -1.86
C ALA A 183 9.61 12.24 -1.36
N GLN A 184 9.27 12.80 -0.20
CA GLN A 184 10.01 13.91 0.41
C GLN A 184 11.40 13.45 0.87
N VAL A 185 11.47 12.32 1.58
CA VAL A 185 12.75 11.74 2.05
C VAL A 185 13.65 11.38 0.85
N ALA A 186 13.11 10.78 -0.20
CA ALA A 186 13.84 10.43 -1.41
C ALA A 186 14.34 11.66 -2.19
N ALA A 187 13.68 12.81 -2.04
CA ALA A 187 14.10 14.09 -2.63
C ALA A 187 15.11 14.86 -1.75
N GLY A 188 15.53 14.31 -0.61
CA GLY A 188 16.46 14.96 0.33
C GLY A 188 15.87 16.17 1.08
N LYS A 189 14.57 16.17 1.31
CA LYS A 189 13.82 17.23 2.00
C LYS A 189 13.38 16.77 3.38
#